data_06eaa5b2c573a23342cda4e6babf6c66
#
_entry.id   06eaa5b2c573a23342cda4e6babf6c66
#
_cell.length_a   1.000
_cell.length_b   1.000
_cell.length_c   1.000
_cell.angle_alpha   90.00
_cell.angle_beta   90.00
_cell.angle_gamma   90.00
#
_symmetry.space_group_name_H-M   'P 1'
#
loop_
_entity.id
_entity.type
_entity.pdbx_description
1 polymer ?
#
loop_
_entity_poly.entity_id
_entity_poly.type
_entity_poly.pdbx_seq_one_letter_code
_entity_poly.pdbx_strand_id
1 'polypeptide(L)'
;MSAAGPPAPRPQARTLRPPAVRWRAAACVGAPVLVGVVAFALAHLTLLPGLALWDTGEFQAVAPVLGTAHPTGYPSYILLGWVASLLLAPFGEPALRMNLLSAITLGAAAGLTVVLVRGLTGRTLVAVAAGLLLALTPIPWRVGSFADPHMLHLALVAAILVLLAGWESRTLGGRPNADRWLVAAAATYGVALGNQGLTVLLAPGIGLFVLAVEPRVWRRSAQLGRCVAALLGVAAVLYLELPIRAAMGAPLVYGHPDTWGGFWYVVLGQQFGGAVGGPFSDLAGKAGALVSLATAQFGPLAALIPASFLVVAIRRPRYALLTGMSLVVTCWFAASYTNADIERYYLGPILIAISWLAIAAAALVDGVEAQLLVIEYDPGPRPPLVRILTSLVVAVVLVAPAVIAAPTTRLIVDQSTDTLAADWSRWAFRTAEPDAVLVTWWGYSTPLWYRQVVLGERADVRVVDDRTRLDEGLGSVDDVIRANVGSRPVYLVRRDEDLAALEGGWLLDVVPDPGGLQPLLRVVGPRAAGGGPGTIAP
;
A
#
# COMPACT_ATOMS: atom_id res chain seq x y z
N MET A 1 -26.20 -12.78 77.60
CA MET A 1 -25.16 -13.19 76.67
C MET A 1 -25.81 -13.29 75.30
N SER A 2 -25.67 -12.22 74.49
CA SER A 2 -26.26 -12.14 73.15
C SER A 2 -25.20 -12.64 72.18
N ALA A 3 -25.49 -13.70 71.44
CA ALA A 3 -24.61 -14.24 70.41
C ALA A 3 -24.69 -13.34 69.12
N ALA A 4 -23.57 -12.74 68.81
CA ALA A 4 -23.44 -12.00 67.51
C ALA A 4 -23.43 -13.00 66.33
N GLY A 5 -24.32 -12.80 65.39
CA GLY A 5 -24.36 -13.61 64.18
C GLY A 5 -23.15 -13.36 63.26
N PRO A 6 -22.84 -14.29 62.35
CA PRO A 6 -21.69 -14.16 61.46
C PRO A 6 -21.80 -12.96 60.52
N PRO A 7 -20.68 -12.29 60.21
CA PRO A 7 -20.68 -11.13 59.33
C PRO A 7 -21.08 -11.51 57.89
N ALA A 8 -21.88 -10.63 57.25
CA ALA A 8 -22.32 -10.78 55.87
C ALA A 8 -21.13 -10.88 54.89
N PRO A 9 -21.18 -11.72 53.84
CA PRO A 9 -20.12 -11.85 52.87
C PRO A 9 -19.91 -10.53 52.10
N ARG A 10 -18.66 -10.07 52.05
CA ARG A 10 -18.25 -8.91 51.29
C ARG A 10 -18.59 -9.11 49.81
N PRO A 11 -19.16 -8.10 49.11
CA PRO A 11 -19.40 -8.22 47.69
C PRO A 11 -18.06 -8.42 46.97
N GLN A 12 -17.91 -9.55 46.31
CA GLN A 12 -16.77 -9.83 45.44
C GLN A 12 -16.81 -8.83 44.28
N ALA A 13 -15.75 -8.02 44.14
CA ALA A 13 -15.54 -7.17 43.00
C ALA A 13 -15.64 -8.01 41.72
N ARG A 14 -16.72 -7.85 40.96
CA ARG A 14 -16.84 -8.43 39.61
C ARG A 14 -15.71 -7.90 38.79
N THR A 15 -14.66 -8.67 38.63
CA THR A 15 -13.67 -8.43 37.57
C THR A 15 -14.43 -8.49 36.25
N LEU A 16 -14.56 -7.34 35.59
CA LEU A 16 -15.09 -7.25 34.24
C LEU A 16 -14.14 -8.01 33.32
N ARG A 17 -14.33 -9.33 33.21
CA ARG A 17 -13.70 -10.09 32.14
C ARG A 17 -14.30 -9.58 30.83
N PRO A 18 -13.49 -9.06 29.90
CA PRO A 18 -14.01 -8.67 28.60
C PRO A 18 -14.72 -9.88 27.97
N PRO A 19 -15.89 -9.67 27.33
CA PRO A 19 -16.64 -10.77 26.74
C PRO A 19 -15.73 -11.50 25.75
N ALA A 20 -15.64 -12.83 25.89
CA ALA A 20 -14.88 -13.68 24.98
C ALA A 20 -15.42 -13.46 23.56
N VAL A 21 -14.60 -12.83 22.70
CA VAL A 21 -14.95 -12.57 21.31
C VAL A 21 -15.22 -13.90 20.63
N ARG A 22 -16.48 -14.17 20.32
CA ARG A 22 -16.89 -15.37 19.62
C ARG A 22 -16.62 -15.15 18.13
N TRP A 23 -15.41 -15.52 17.67
CA TRP A 23 -15.14 -15.76 16.26
C TRP A 23 -16.01 -16.92 15.79
N ARG A 24 -17.30 -16.65 15.54
CA ARG A 24 -18.18 -17.66 14.94
C ARG A 24 -17.77 -17.78 13.49
N ALA A 25 -17.17 -18.90 13.15
CA ALA A 25 -16.88 -19.29 11.79
C ALA A 25 -18.16 -19.23 10.94
N ALA A 26 -17.99 -18.89 9.68
CA ALA A 26 -18.86 -19.15 8.53
C ALA A 26 -20.23 -18.45 8.42
N ALA A 27 -20.94 -18.08 9.47
CA ALA A 27 -22.32 -17.59 9.31
C ALA A 27 -22.45 -16.16 8.71
N CYS A 28 -21.34 -15.48 8.37
CA CYS A 28 -21.37 -14.10 7.82
C CYS A 28 -20.21 -13.84 6.86
N VAL A 29 -19.94 -14.72 5.92
CA VAL A 29 -19.03 -14.47 4.79
C VAL A 29 -19.62 -13.40 3.86
N GLY A 30 -20.95 -13.30 3.79
CA GLY A 30 -21.65 -12.38 2.90
C GLY A 30 -21.30 -10.91 3.10
N ALA A 31 -21.21 -10.41 4.33
CA ALA A 31 -20.92 -8.99 4.58
C ALA A 31 -19.49 -8.58 4.16
N PRO A 32 -18.41 -9.30 4.52
CA PRO A 32 -17.06 -9.02 4.02
C PRO A 32 -16.97 -9.08 2.49
N VAL A 33 -17.57 -10.08 1.86
CA VAL A 33 -17.58 -10.23 0.39
C VAL A 33 -18.34 -9.08 -0.26
N LEU A 34 -19.53 -8.73 0.23
CA LEU A 34 -20.33 -7.63 -0.32
C LEU A 34 -19.56 -6.31 -0.25
N VAL A 35 -18.96 -5.98 0.90
CA VAL A 35 -18.15 -4.76 1.05
C VAL A 35 -16.92 -4.80 0.15
N GLY A 36 -16.27 -5.95 0.01
CA GLY A 36 -15.16 -6.13 -0.93
C GLY A 36 -15.56 -5.89 -2.37
N VAL A 37 -16.72 -6.40 -2.80
CA VAL A 37 -17.26 -6.17 -4.16
C VAL A 37 -17.62 -4.69 -4.37
N VAL A 38 -18.20 -4.03 -3.38
CA VAL A 38 -18.50 -2.59 -3.46
C VAL A 38 -17.20 -1.77 -3.57
N ALA A 39 -16.18 -2.11 -2.78
CA ALA A 39 -14.87 -1.43 -2.83
C ALA A 39 -14.17 -1.64 -4.19
N PHE A 40 -14.21 -2.87 -4.71
CA PHE A 40 -13.74 -3.17 -6.06
C PHE A 40 -14.49 -2.35 -7.12
N ALA A 41 -15.82 -2.29 -7.05
CA ALA A 41 -16.64 -1.54 -8.00
C ALA A 41 -16.33 -0.04 -7.97
N LEU A 42 -16.13 0.55 -6.78
CA LEU A 42 -15.74 1.95 -6.64
C LEU A 42 -14.39 2.24 -7.31
N ALA A 43 -13.37 1.40 -7.05
CA ALA A 43 -12.07 1.53 -7.70
C ALA A 43 -12.15 1.32 -9.21
N HIS A 44 -12.95 0.34 -9.66
CA HIS A 44 -13.14 0.04 -11.09
C HIS A 44 -13.80 1.21 -11.85
N LEU A 45 -14.73 1.94 -11.23
CA LEU A 45 -15.36 3.12 -11.84
C LEU A 45 -14.42 4.30 -12.06
N THR A 46 -13.27 4.31 -11.39
CA THR A 46 -12.24 5.36 -11.47
C THR A 46 -10.90 4.81 -11.96
N LEU A 47 -10.92 3.57 -12.47
CA LEU A 47 -9.71 2.81 -12.82
C LEU A 47 -9.01 3.44 -14.03
N LEU A 48 -7.69 3.55 -13.94
CA LEU A 48 -6.84 3.89 -15.06
C LEU A 48 -7.03 2.85 -16.20
N PRO A 49 -7.41 3.27 -17.41
CA PRO A 49 -7.81 2.34 -18.47
C PRO A 49 -6.64 1.61 -19.12
N GLY A 50 -5.42 2.06 -18.90
CA GLY A 50 -4.23 1.52 -19.57
C GLY A 50 -2.93 1.83 -18.86
N LEU A 51 -1.95 2.20 -19.66
CA LEU A 51 -0.58 2.44 -19.27
C LEU A 51 -0.40 3.76 -18.51
N ALA A 52 0.48 3.76 -17.53
CA ALA A 52 0.88 4.93 -16.75
C ALA A 52 2.36 5.28 -16.96
N LEU A 53 2.74 6.42 -16.38
CA LEU A 53 4.11 6.85 -16.16
C LEU A 53 4.65 6.35 -14.80
N TRP A 54 5.92 6.60 -14.53
CA TRP A 54 6.57 6.37 -13.25
C TRP A 54 6.53 4.91 -12.76
N ASP A 55 6.47 4.72 -11.46
CA ASP A 55 6.46 3.40 -10.82
C ASP A 55 5.29 2.53 -11.30
N THR A 56 4.13 3.12 -11.51
CA THR A 56 2.95 2.39 -12.04
C THR A 56 3.26 1.79 -13.41
N GLY A 57 3.85 2.57 -14.32
CA GLY A 57 4.28 2.09 -15.63
C GLY A 57 5.36 1.00 -15.54
N GLU A 58 6.28 1.12 -14.57
CA GLU A 58 7.25 0.05 -14.31
C GLU A 58 6.57 -1.25 -13.90
N PHE A 59 5.67 -1.23 -12.91
CA PHE A 59 4.97 -2.44 -12.48
C PHE A 59 4.12 -3.07 -13.59
N GLN A 60 3.55 -2.24 -14.46
CA GLN A 60 2.82 -2.70 -15.65
C GLN A 60 3.75 -3.35 -16.68
N ALA A 61 5.02 -2.90 -16.77
CA ALA A 61 6.00 -3.48 -17.67
C ALA A 61 6.67 -4.75 -17.09
N VAL A 62 7.06 -4.69 -15.82
CA VAL A 62 7.90 -5.72 -15.18
C VAL A 62 7.10 -6.96 -14.80
N ALA A 63 5.90 -6.79 -14.19
CA ALA A 63 5.17 -7.93 -13.64
C ALA A 63 4.72 -8.95 -14.70
N PRO A 64 4.18 -8.57 -15.87
CA PRO A 64 3.75 -9.52 -16.88
C PRO A 64 4.87 -10.40 -17.44
N VAL A 65 6.13 -9.97 -17.33
CA VAL A 65 7.30 -10.68 -17.87
C VAL A 65 8.21 -11.27 -16.79
N LEU A 66 7.82 -11.20 -15.52
CA LEU A 66 8.61 -11.63 -14.37
C LEU A 66 10.02 -10.98 -14.36
N GLY A 67 10.09 -9.68 -14.60
CA GLY A 67 11.31 -8.90 -14.45
C GLY A 67 11.54 -8.50 -12.99
N THR A 68 12.58 -7.70 -12.74
CA THR A 68 12.89 -7.14 -11.42
C THR A 68 12.56 -5.66 -11.39
N ALA A 69 11.65 -5.25 -10.48
CA ALA A 69 11.35 -3.85 -10.26
C ALA A 69 12.46 -3.14 -9.45
N HIS A 70 12.35 -1.79 -9.37
CA HIS A 70 13.25 -0.99 -8.51
C HIS A 70 13.28 -1.52 -7.07
N PRO A 71 14.32 -1.23 -6.25
CA PRO A 71 14.35 -1.66 -4.85
C PRO A 71 13.08 -1.26 -4.05
N THR A 72 12.44 -2.19 -3.30
CA THR A 72 12.99 -3.50 -2.87
C THR A 72 12.68 -4.72 -3.78
N GLY A 73 12.48 -4.55 -5.07
CA GLY A 73 12.24 -5.62 -6.02
C GLY A 73 10.82 -6.18 -6.05
N TYR A 74 10.06 -6.05 -4.98
CA TYR A 74 8.64 -6.43 -4.82
C TYR A 74 8.27 -7.86 -5.27
N PRO A 75 9.05 -8.91 -4.93
CA PRO A 75 8.85 -10.24 -5.52
C PRO A 75 7.43 -10.81 -5.31
N SER A 76 6.77 -10.54 -4.17
CA SER A 76 5.38 -10.97 -3.95
C SER A 76 4.41 -10.31 -4.94
N TYR A 77 4.60 -9.00 -5.20
CA TYR A 77 3.74 -8.27 -6.13
C TYR A 77 4.00 -8.69 -7.57
N ILE A 78 5.26 -8.89 -7.95
CA ILE A 78 5.65 -9.31 -9.30
C ILE A 78 5.07 -10.69 -9.61
N LEU A 79 5.24 -11.67 -8.71
CA LEU A 79 4.69 -13.02 -8.87
C LEU A 79 3.16 -12.99 -8.94
N LEU A 80 2.49 -12.25 -8.05
CA LEU A 80 1.03 -12.12 -8.08
C LEU A 80 0.56 -11.39 -9.34
N GLY A 81 1.27 -10.35 -9.76
CA GLY A 81 1.00 -9.58 -10.98
C GLY A 81 1.14 -10.44 -12.24
N TRP A 82 2.16 -11.28 -12.29
CA TRP A 82 2.30 -12.26 -13.37
C TRP A 82 1.11 -13.21 -13.43
N VAL A 83 0.71 -13.80 -12.31
CA VAL A 83 -0.49 -14.65 -12.22
C VAL A 83 -1.74 -13.88 -12.63
N ALA A 84 -1.91 -12.65 -12.14
CA ALA A 84 -3.02 -11.79 -12.50
C ALA A 84 -3.04 -11.46 -14.00
N SER A 85 -1.87 -11.18 -14.60
CA SER A 85 -1.77 -10.90 -16.03
C SER A 85 -2.22 -12.08 -16.91
N LEU A 86 -2.09 -13.30 -16.41
CA LEU A 86 -2.58 -14.52 -17.08
C LEU A 86 -4.08 -14.75 -16.83
N LEU A 87 -4.49 -14.74 -15.55
CA LEU A 87 -5.88 -15.05 -15.17
C LEU A 87 -6.88 -13.99 -15.64
N LEU A 88 -6.47 -12.72 -15.70
CA LEU A 88 -7.29 -11.61 -16.16
C LEU A 88 -7.15 -11.35 -17.68
N ALA A 89 -6.56 -12.28 -18.44
CA ALA A 89 -6.37 -12.15 -19.88
C ALA A 89 -7.66 -11.76 -20.66
N PRO A 90 -8.87 -12.24 -20.31
CA PRO A 90 -10.10 -11.83 -21.00
C PRO A 90 -10.51 -10.37 -20.80
N PHE A 91 -9.93 -9.64 -19.84
CA PHE A 91 -10.35 -8.29 -19.42
C PHE A 91 -9.53 -7.16 -20.05
N GLY A 92 -8.71 -7.43 -21.06
CA GLY A 92 -7.99 -6.37 -21.78
C GLY A 92 -6.46 -6.54 -21.77
N GLU A 93 -5.75 -5.44 -22.03
CA GLU A 93 -4.28 -5.42 -22.09
C GLU A 93 -3.62 -5.66 -20.71
N PRO A 94 -2.36 -6.15 -20.68
CA PRO A 94 -1.64 -6.40 -19.42
C PRO A 94 -1.59 -5.21 -18.46
N ALA A 95 -1.45 -3.97 -18.95
CA ALA A 95 -1.47 -2.78 -18.10
C ALA A 95 -2.80 -2.62 -17.34
N LEU A 96 -3.94 -2.78 -18.02
CA LEU A 96 -5.26 -2.76 -17.39
C LEU A 96 -5.41 -3.88 -16.35
N ARG A 97 -4.89 -5.08 -16.64
CA ARG A 97 -4.94 -6.22 -15.70
C ARG A 97 -4.18 -5.94 -14.41
N MET A 98 -3.05 -5.23 -14.50
CA MET A 98 -2.30 -4.78 -13.32
C MET A 98 -3.08 -3.73 -12.53
N ASN A 99 -3.78 -2.80 -13.19
CA ASN A 99 -4.66 -1.84 -12.52
C ASN A 99 -5.83 -2.55 -11.82
N LEU A 100 -6.45 -3.54 -12.48
CA LEU A 100 -7.49 -4.38 -11.87
C LEU A 100 -7.01 -5.15 -10.63
N LEU A 101 -5.74 -5.58 -10.59
CA LEU A 101 -5.16 -6.21 -9.41
C LEU A 101 -5.21 -5.30 -8.18
N SER A 102 -4.93 -4.01 -8.36
CA SER A 102 -5.05 -3.02 -7.26
C SER A 102 -6.50 -2.84 -6.80
N ALA A 103 -7.46 -2.78 -7.73
CA ALA A 103 -8.88 -2.73 -7.37
C ALA A 103 -9.35 -3.99 -6.61
N ILE A 104 -8.88 -5.18 -7.01
CA ILE A 104 -9.15 -6.45 -6.33
C ILE A 104 -8.56 -6.44 -4.92
N THR A 105 -7.33 -5.96 -4.76
CA THR A 105 -6.66 -5.92 -3.44
C THR A 105 -7.27 -4.86 -2.52
N LEU A 106 -7.79 -3.72 -3.03
CA LEU A 106 -8.62 -2.81 -2.25
C LEU A 106 -9.90 -3.51 -1.75
N GLY A 107 -10.57 -4.26 -2.64
CA GLY A 107 -11.72 -5.07 -2.25
C GLY A 107 -11.39 -6.05 -1.13
N ALA A 108 -10.25 -6.75 -1.24
CA ALA A 108 -9.77 -7.66 -0.20
C ALA A 108 -9.47 -6.94 1.13
N ALA A 109 -8.81 -5.77 1.09
CA ALA A 109 -8.51 -4.97 2.27
C ALA A 109 -9.79 -4.49 2.97
N ALA A 110 -10.79 -4.01 2.23
CA ALA A 110 -12.07 -3.58 2.77
C ALA A 110 -12.85 -4.75 3.38
N GLY A 111 -12.89 -5.91 2.71
CA GLY A 111 -13.49 -7.13 3.24
C GLY A 111 -12.80 -7.62 4.51
N LEU A 112 -11.47 -7.63 4.55
CA LEU A 112 -10.67 -7.99 5.74
C LEU A 112 -10.88 -7.00 6.89
N THR A 113 -11.10 -5.71 6.59
CA THR A 113 -11.46 -4.70 7.60
C THR A 113 -12.80 -5.04 8.27
N VAL A 114 -13.80 -5.51 7.50
CA VAL A 114 -15.06 -6.01 8.07
C VAL A 114 -14.80 -7.20 8.99
N VAL A 115 -13.97 -8.17 8.56
CA VAL A 115 -13.61 -9.34 9.39
C VAL A 115 -12.93 -8.90 10.69
N LEU A 116 -11.96 -8.00 10.61
CA LEU A 116 -11.21 -7.47 11.74
C LEU A 116 -12.12 -6.79 12.76
N VAL A 117 -12.85 -5.77 12.32
CA VAL A 117 -13.70 -4.96 13.21
C VAL A 117 -14.81 -5.81 13.82
N ARG A 118 -15.43 -6.69 13.03
CA ARG A 118 -16.43 -7.62 13.56
C ARG A 118 -15.84 -8.58 14.56
N GLY A 119 -14.64 -9.10 14.32
CA GLY A 119 -13.92 -9.95 15.27
C GLY A 119 -13.61 -9.23 16.57
N LEU A 120 -13.26 -7.97 16.54
CA LEU A 120 -12.93 -7.15 17.70
C LEU A 120 -14.16 -6.68 18.48
N THR A 121 -15.28 -6.39 17.80
CA THR A 121 -16.45 -5.72 18.41
C THR A 121 -17.68 -6.61 18.53
N GLY A 122 -17.83 -7.61 17.66
CA GLY A 122 -19.05 -8.39 17.51
C GLY A 122 -20.19 -7.66 16.79
N ARG A 123 -19.97 -6.43 16.29
CA ARG A 123 -20.98 -5.53 15.67
C ARG A 123 -20.87 -5.52 14.15
N THR A 124 -21.71 -6.29 13.47
CA THR A 124 -21.64 -6.44 12.00
C THR A 124 -21.89 -5.13 11.24
N LEU A 125 -22.87 -4.30 11.63
CA LEU A 125 -23.17 -3.05 10.94
C LEU A 125 -22.04 -2.03 11.07
N VAL A 126 -21.44 -1.90 12.27
CA VAL A 126 -20.25 -1.06 12.48
C VAL A 126 -19.05 -1.57 11.67
N ALA A 127 -18.90 -2.88 11.57
CA ALA A 127 -17.84 -3.48 10.77
C ALA A 127 -18.00 -3.21 9.27
N VAL A 128 -19.24 -3.31 8.75
CA VAL A 128 -19.57 -2.95 7.36
C VAL A 128 -19.26 -1.47 7.10
N ALA A 129 -19.66 -0.58 8.01
CA ALA A 129 -19.36 0.86 7.91
C ALA A 129 -17.84 1.12 7.88
N ALA A 130 -17.04 0.40 8.69
CA ALA A 130 -15.60 0.53 8.70
C ALA A 130 -14.95 0.07 7.37
N GLY A 131 -15.41 -1.02 6.78
CA GLY A 131 -14.92 -1.48 5.47
C GLY A 131 -15.29 -0.52 4.33
N LEU A 132 -16.51 0.03 4.36
CA LEU A 132 -16.95 1.06 3.41
C LEU A 132 -16.18 2.37 3.61
N LEU A 133 -15.92 2.77 4.86
CA LEU A 133 -15.11 3.94 5.17
C LEU A 133 -13.71 3.80 4.57
N LEU A 134 -13.07 2.62 4.69
CA LEU A 134 -11.77 2.38 4.06
C LEU A 134 -11.83 2.56 2.54
N ALA A 135 -12.84 1.99 1.89
CA ALA A 135 -12.98 2.07 0.43
C ALA A 135 -13.26 3.49 -0.09
N LEU A 136 -13.96 4.31 0.72
CA LEU A 136 -14.33 5.70 0.37
C LEU A 136 -13.27 6.73 0.81
N THR A 137 -12.27 6.33 1.60
CA THR A 137 -11.19 7.21 2.02
C THR A 137 -10.30 7.56 0.80
N PRO A 138 -9.92 8.83 0.58
CA PRO A 138 -9.29 9.29 -0.66
C PRO A 138 -8.02 8.52 -1.08
N ILE A 139 -7.04 8.33 -0.18
CA ILE A 139 -5.80 7.62 -0.53
C ILE A 139 -6.03 6.14 -0.88
N PRO A 140 -6.74 5.32 -0.07
CA PRO A 140 -7.06 3.94 -0.46
C PRO A 140 -7.81 3.85 -1.79
N TRP A 141 -8.78 4.73 -2.03
CA TRP A 141 -9.52 4.75 -3.28
C TRP A 141 -8.62 5.09 -4.47
N ARG A 142 -7.82 6.16 -4.38
CA ARG A 142 -6.88 6.58 -5.42
C ARG A 142 -5.90 5.46 -5.77
N VAL A 143 -5.21 4.89 -4.77
CA VAL A 143 -4.20 3.84 -4.97
C VAL A 143 -4.82 2.53 -5.45
N GLY A 144 -6.09 2.29 -5.15
CA GLY A 144 -6.87 1.18 -5.70
C GLY A 144 -7.23 1.32 -7.19
N SER A 145 -7.03 2.51 -7.79
CA SER A 145 -7.42 2.81 -9.18
C SER A 145 -6.28 2.67 -10.20
N PHE A 146 -5.08 2.29 -9.80
CA PHE A 146 -3.94 2.02 -10.68
C PHE A 146 -2.99 0.98 -10.10
N ALA A 147 -2.09 0.43 -10.90
CA ALA A 147 -1.17 -0.62 -10.48
C ALA A 147 -0.17 -0.11 -9.43
N ASP A 148 -0.32 -0.61 -8.19
CA ASP A 148 0.52 -0.20 -7.07
C ASP A 148 0.66 -1.31 -6.01
N PRO A 149 1.89 -1.70 -5.61
CA PRO A 149 2.13 -2.74 -4.61
C PRO A 149 1.66 -2.36 -3.20
N HIS A 150 1.47 -1.06 -2.91
CA HIS A 150 1.00 -0.61 -1.60
C HIS A 150 -0.45 -1.01 -1.34
N MET A 151 -1.26 -1.24 -2.38
CA MET A 151 -2.61 -1.74 -2.19
C MET A 151 -2.63 -3.20 -1.74
N LEU A 152 -1.74 -4.04 -2.31
CA LEU A 152 -1.52 -5.40 -1.80
C LEU A 152 -0.96 -5.37 -0.37
N HIS A 153 -0.05 -4.45 -0.07
CA HIS A 153 0.46 -4.26 1.29
C HIS A 153 -0.66 -3.97 2.29
N LEU A 154 -1.60 -3.07 1.98
CA LEU A 154 -2.75 -2.78 2.82
C LEU A 154 -3.59 -4.04 3.11
N ALA A 155 -3.87 -4.86 2.09
CA ALA A 155 -4.61 -6.11 2.27
C ALA A 155 -3.85 -7.10 3.17
N LEU A 156 -2.52 -7.21 3.01
CA LEU A 156 -1.67 -8.06 3.84
C LEU A 156 -1.59 -7.55 5.29
N VAL A 157 -1.51 -6.24 5.52
CA VAL A 157 -1.58 -5.64 6.87
C VAL A 157 -2.93 -5.96 7.52
N ALA A 158 -4.03 -5.81 6.80
CA ALA A 158 -5.37 -6.18 7.30
C ALA A 158 -5.44 -7.67 7.67
N ALA A 159 -4.88 -8.56 6.84
CA ALA A 159 -4.82 -9.99 7.10
C ALA A 159 -3.97 -10.31 8.35
N ILE A 160 -2.80 -9.67 8.51
CA ILE A 160 -1.94 -9.83 9.69
C ILE A 160 -2.72 -9.42 10.96
N LEU A 161 -3.39 -8.27 10.95
CA LEU A 161 -4.19 -7.82 12.10
C LEU A 161 -5.34 -8.79 12.43
N VAL A 162 -6.02 -9.33 11.42
CA VAL A 162 -7.06 -10.37 11.60
C VAL A 162 -6.48 -11.62 12.25
N LEU A 163 -5.33 -12.09 11.76
CA LEU A 163 -4.68 -13.31 12.27
C LEU A 163 -4.17 -13.12 13.69
N LEU A 164 -3.55 -11.98 14.01
CA LEU A 164 -3.07 -11.67 15.36
C LEU A 164 -4.22 -11.51 16.36
N ALA A 165 -5.28 -10.78 16.01
CA ALA A 165 -6.47 -10.65 16.86
C ALA A 165 -7.17 -12.02 17.06
N GLY A 166 -7.20 -12.84 16.00
CA GLY A 166 -7.69 -14.22 16.09
C GLY A 166 -6.85 -15.12 16.98
N TRP A 167 -5.53 -14.98 16.93
CA TRP A 167 -4.60 -15.65 17.82
C TRP A 167 -4.81 -15.26 19.29
N GLU A 168 -4.84 -13.94 19.58
CA GLU A 168 -5.13 -13.45 20.93
C GLU A 168 -6.41 -14.07 21.50
N SER A 169 -7.52 -13.97 20.76
CA SER A 169 -8.81 -14.48 21.20
C SER A 169 -8.80 -15.98 21.50
N ARG A 170 -8.05 -16.77 20.71
CA ARG A 170 -7.95 -18.22 20.90
C ARG A 170 -7.04 -18.58 22.05
N THR A 171 -5.91 -17.90 22.18
CA THR A 171 -4.93 -18.14 23.24
C THR A 171 -5.55 -17.84 24.61
N LEU A 172 -6.17 -16.66 24.76
CA LEU A 172 -6.83 -16.26 25.99
C LEU A 172 -8.10 -17.09 26.31
N GLY A 173 -8.74 -17.61 25.26
CA GLY A 173 -9.89 -18.50 25.37
C GLY A 173 -9.54 -19.97 25.56
N GLY A 174 -8.26 -20.34 25.67
CA GLY A 174 -7.79 -21.73 25.82
C GLY A 174 -8.19 -22.64 24.65
N ARG A 175 -8.38 -22.11 23.44
CA ARG A 175 -8.86 -22.89 22.31
C ARG A 175 -7.73 -23.71 21.68
N PRO A 176 -7.99 -24.94 21.23
CA PRO A 176 -7.01 -25.74 20.52
C PRO A 176 -6.58 -25.05 19.22
N ASN A 177 -5.35 -25.33 18.77
CA ASN A 177 -4.78 -24.80 17.53
C ASN A 177 -4.61 -23.27 17.47
N ALA A 178 -4.60 -22.55 18.60
CA ALA A 178 -4.31 -21.11 18.64
C ALA A 178 -2.97 -20.80 17.94
N ASP A 179 -1.94 -21.60 18.19
CA ASP A 179 -0.60 -21.43 17.64
C ASP A 179 -0.53 -21.38 16.10
N ARG A 180 -1.44 -22.06 15.42
CA ARG A 180 -1.51 -22.02 13.94
C ARG A 180 -1.83 -20.63 13.40
N TRP A 181 -2.57 -19.83 14.18
CA TRP A 181 -2.88 -18.45 13.80
C TRP A 181 -1.66 -17.55 13.89
N LEU A 182 -0.81 -17.74 14.88
CA LEU A 182 0.44 -17.00 14.98
C LEU A 182 1.43 -17.40 13.88
N VAL A 183 1.51 -18.70 13.55
CA VAL A 183 2.34 -19.17 12.42
C VAL A 183 1.81 -18.62 11.10
N ALA A 184 0.48 -18.59 10.89
CA ALA A 184 -0.11 -18.00 9.71
C ALA A 184 0.16 -16.49 9.63
N ALA A 185 0.09 -15.76 10.77
CA ALA A 185 0.47 -14.35 10.80
C ALA A 185 1.94 -14.15 10.42
N ALA A 186 2.86 -15.00 10.92
CA ALA A 186 4.28 -14.97 10.58
C ALA A 186 4.53 -15.25 9.09
N ALA A 187 3.84 -16.25 8.51
CA ALA A 187 3.91 -16.53 7.07
C ALA A 187 3.39 -15.35 6.23
N THR A 188 2.23 -14.78 6.61
CA THR A 188 1.65 -13.61 5.93
C THR A 188 2.59 -12.39 6.05
N TYR A 189 3.27 -12.22 7.18
CA TYR A 189 4.28 -11.19 7.35
C TYR A 189 5.48 -11.42 6.41
N GLY A 190 5.90 -12.68 6.19
CA GLY A 190 6.92 -13.02 5.20
C GLY A 190 6.50 -12.65 3.77
N VAL A 191 5.24 -12.90 3.39
CA VAL A 191 4.68 -12.44 2.10
C VAL A 191 4.68 -10.91 2.03
N ALA A 192 4.29 -10.23 3.11
CA ALA A 192 4.25 -8.77 3.16
C ALA A 192 5.65 -8.14 3.06
N LEU A 193 6.68 -8.76 3.63
CA LEU A 193 8.09 -8.35 3.44
C LEU A 193 8.51 -8.46 1.98
N GLY A 194 8.19 -9.56 1.30
CA GLY A 194 8.46 -9.72 -0.13
C GLY A 194 7.62 -8.79 -1.02
N ASN A 195 6.58 -8.16 -0.49
CA ASN A 195 5.80 -7.16 -1.20
C ASN A 195 6.32 -5.73 -0.97
N GLN A 196 6.67 -5.38 0.26
CA GLN A 196 7.03 -4.01 0.61
C GLN A 196 7.91 -3.97 1.86
N GLY A 197 9.10 -3.37 1.76
CA GLY A 197 10.03 -3.23 2.88
C GLY A 197 9.48 -2.49 4.09
N LEU A 198 8.49 -1.61 3.91
CA LEU A 198 7.78 -0.92 4.99
C LEU A 198 7.14 -1.85 6.01
N THR A 199 6.88 -3.11 5.66
CA THR A 199 6.39 -4.14 6.56
C THR A 199 7.24 -4.26 7.83
N VAL A 200 8.54 -3.97 7.76
CA VAL A 200 9.45 -4.01 8.92
C VAL A 200 9.01 -3.04 10.02
N LEU A 201 8.35 -1.94 9.67
CA LEU A 201 7.87 -0.93 10.62
C LEU A 201 6.75 -1.45 11.55
N LEU A 202 6.11 -2.56 11.21
CA LEU A 202 5.11 -3.22 12.05
C LEU A 202 5.76 -4.12 13.13
N ALA A 203 7.03 -4.51 12.95
CA ALA A 203 7.69 -5.48 13.81
C ALA A 203 7.72 -5.08 15.30
N PRO A 204 8.00 -3.82 15.69
CA PRO A 204 7.97 -3.42 17.11
C PRO A 204 6.59 -3.61 17.74
N GLY A 205 5.52 -3.19 17.03
CA GLY A 205 4.14 -3.36 17.49
C GLY A 205 3.73 -4.83 17.63
N ILE A 206 4.09 -5.66 16.66
CA ILE A 206 3.83 -7.10 16.66
C ILE A 206 4.58 -7.77 17.81
N GLY A 207 5.86 -7.46 18.01
CA GLY A 207 6.67 -8.01 19.10
C GLY A 207 6.08 -7.70 20.47
N LEU A 208 5.73 -6.44 20.72
CA LEU A 208 5.08 -6.02 21.98
C LEU A 208 3.72 -6.70 22.18
N PHE A 209 2.93 -6.84 21.12
CA PHE A 209 1.64 -7.54 21.17
C PHE A 209 1.80 -9.02 21.52
N VAL A 210 2.73 -9.72 20.88
CA VAL A 210 3.00 -11.14 21.15
C VAL A 210 3.43 -11.33 22.61
N LEU A 211 4.31 -10.48 23.13
CA LEU A 211 4.74 -10.51 24.54
C LEU A 211 3.59 -10.17 25.49
N ALA A 212 2.69 -9.25 25.13
CA ALA A 212 1.54 -8.89 25.95
C ALA A 212 0.46 -10.00 26.00
N VAL A 213 0.33 -10.81 24.95
CA VAL A 213 -0.60 -11.95 24.89
C VAL A 213 0.00 -13.18 25.59
N GLU A 214 1.27 -13.49 25.32
CA GLU A 214 1.98 -14.65 25.86
C GLU A 214 3.34 -14.19 26.45
N PRO A 215 3.38 -13.71 27.69
CA PRO A 215 4.59 -13.15 28.30
C PRO A 215 5.78 -14.12 28.39
N ARG A 216 5.52 -15.42 28.25
CA ARG A 216 6.54 -16.48 28.30
C ARG A 216 6.79 -17.13 26.94
N VAL A 217 6.48 -16.44 25.84
CA VAL A 217 6.63 -16.97 24.48
C VAL A 217 8.05 -17.46 24.20
N TRP A 218 9.09 -16.81 24.76
CA TRP A 218 10.49 -17.24 24.61
C TRP A 218 10.78 -18.64 25.17
N ARG A 219 9.96 -19.13 26.13
CA ARG A 219 10.06 -20.51 26.67
C ARG A 219 9.42 -21.55 25.75
N ARG A 220 8.66 -21.10 24.76
CA ARG A 220 7.99 -21.95 23.76
C ARG A 220 8.83 -22.02 22.48
N SER A 221 10.09 -22.49 22.61
CA SER A 221 11.09 -22.49 21.53
C SER A 221 10.60 -23.14 20.24
N ALA A 222 9.88 -24.26 20.33
CA ALA A 222 9.31 -24.94 19.16
C ALA A 222 8.24 -24.09 18.44
N GLN A 223 7.44 -23.32 19.16
CA GLN A 223 6.46 -22.40 18.57
C GLN A 223 7.16 -21.22 17.90
N LEU A 224 8.11 -20.61 18.61
CA LEU A 224 8.91 -19.52 18.10
C LEU A 224 9.69 -19.96 16.85
N GLY A 225 10.32 -21.14 16.89
CA GLY A 225 11.02 -21.71 15.73
C GLY A 225 10.10 -21.91 14.52
N ARG A 226 8.86 -22.37 14.72
CA ARG A 226 7.86 -22.48 13.63
C ARG A 226 7.48 -21.13 13.06
N CYS A 227 7.31 -20.10 13.88
CA CYS A 227 7.00 -18.74 13.41
C CYS A 227 8.18 -18.15 12.61
N VAL A 228 9.41 -18.27 13.13
CA VAL A 228 10.62 -17.82 12.44
C VAL A 228 10.82 -18.57 11.13
N ALA A 229 10.67 -19.89 11.12
CA ALA A 229 10.78 -20.69 9.91
C ALA A 229 9.70 -20.34 8.86
N ALA A 230 8.46 -20.09 9.28
CA ALA A 230 7.39 -19.67 8.40
C ALA A 230 7.68 -18.29 7.80
N LEU A 231 8.09 -17.32 8.61
CA LEU A 231 8.42 -15.98 8.17
C LEU A 231 9.61 -15.97 7.20
N LEU A 232 10.76 -16.48 7.66
CA LEU A 232 12.00 -16.45 6.89
C LEU A 232 11.95 -17.40 5.68
N GLY A 233 11.31 -18.57 5.83
CA GLY A 233 11.15 -19.52 4.72
C GLY A 233 10.30 -18.95 3.59
N VAL A 234 9.17 -18.31 3.92
CA VAL A 234 8.32 -17.65 2.91
C VAL A 234 9.06 -16.47 2.27
N ALA A 235 9.67 -15.58 3.08
CA ALA A 235 10.42 -14.45 2.54
C ALA A 235 11.58 -14.93 1.64
N ALA A 236 12.37 -15.92 2.07
CA ALA A 236 13.47 -16.45 1.30
C ALA A 236 13.01 -17.04 -0.04
N VAL A 237 11.93 -17.84 -0.05
CA VAL A 237 11.36 -18.40 -1.29
C VAL A 237 10.95 -17.31 -2.26
N LEU A 238 10.33 -16.24 -1.76
CA LEU A 238 9.90 -15.12 -2.60
C LEU A 238 11.11 -14.34 -3.15
N TYR A 239 12.09 -14.01 -2.29
CA TYR A 239 13.26 -13.26 -2.73
C TYR A 239 14.21 -14.05 -3.64
N LEU A 240 14.15 -15.40 -3.65
CA LEU A 240 14.86 -16.23 -4.63
C LEU A 240 14.40 -15.98 -6.07
N GLU A 241 13.22 -15.45 -6.27
CA GLU A 241 12.75 -15.04 -7.60
C GLU A 241 13.73 -14.07 -8.26
N LEU A 242 14.24 -13.07 -7.51
CA LEU A 242 15.11 -12.02 -8.05
C LEU A 242 16.38 -12.58 -8.74
N PRO A 243 17.27 -13.35 -8.05
CA PRO A 243 18.47 -13.88 -8.68
C PRO A 243 18.14 -14.94 -9.75
N ILE A 244 17.11 -15.74 -9.57
CA ILE A 244 16.71 -16.77 -10.54
C ILE A 244 16.29 -16.12 -11.85
N ARG A 245 15.42 -15.10 -11.80
CA ARG A 245 14.93 -14.42 -13.00
C ARG A 245 16.03 -13.62 -13.69
N ALA A 246 16.89 -12.94 -12.93
CA ALA A 246 18.05 -12.26 -13.49
C ALA A 246 19.00 -13.24 -14.20
N ALA A 247 19.34 -14.37 -13.58
CA ALA A 247 20.18 -15.40 -14.18
C ALA A 247 19.55 -16.07 -15.41
N MET A 248 18.22 -16.08 -15.52
CA MET A 248 17.48 -16.57 -16.69
C MET A 248 17.39 -15.54 -17.82
N GLY A 249 17.96 -14.34 -17.67
CA GLY A 249 17.90 -13.29 -18.67
C GLY A 249 16.52 -12.65 -18.81
N ALA A 250 15.83 -12.39 -17.71
CA ALA A 250 14.57 -11.65 -17.73
C ALA A 250 14.77 -10.30 -18.45
N PRO A 251 13.78 -9.83 -19.24
CA PRO A 251 13.98 -8.68 -20.13
C PRO A 251 14.17 -7.34 -19.40
N LEU A 252 13.69 -7.22 -18.19
CA LEU A 252 13.85 -6.04 -17.33
C LEU A 252 14.39 -6.50 -15.97
N VAL A 253 15.66 -6.23 -15.72
CA VAL A 253 16.35 -6.59 -14.47
C VAL A 253 16.92 -5.33 -13.85
N TYR A 254 16.63 -5.09 -12.59
CA TYR A 254 17.14 -3.94 -11.85
C TYR A 254 18.28 -4.36 -10.91
N GLY A 255 19.43 -3.65 -10.97
CA GLY A 255 20.52 -3.74 -9.99
C GLY A 255 21.25 -5.07 -9.94
N HIS A 256 21.19 -5.91 -10.99
CA HIS A 256 21.91 -7.19 -11.09
C HIS A 256 21.78 -8.10 -9.85
N PRO A 257 20.56 -8.51 -9.45
CA PRO A 257 20.36 -9.34 -8.26
C PRO A 257 20.88 -10.79 -8.40
N ASP A 258 21.39 -11.17 -9.56
CA ASP A 258 22.16 -12.40 -9.81
C ASP A 258 23.56 -12.35 -9.18
N THR A 259 24.04 -11.18 -8.79
CA THR A 259 25.26 -10.98 -8.00
C THR A 259 24.96 -10.81 -6.52
N TRP A 260 25.91 -11.18 -5.63
CA TRP A 260 25.74 -10.99 -4.19
C TRP A 260 25.51 -9.52 -3.80
N GLY A 261 26.29 -8.60 -4.37
CA GLY A 261 26.17 -7.16 -4.11
C GLY A 261 24.86 -6.60 -4.65
N GLY A 262 24.49 -6.95 -5.89
CA GLY A 262 23.25 -6.51 -6.52
C GLY A 262 22.00 -7.04 -5.81
N PHE A 263 22.02 -8.30 -5.37
CA PHE A 263 20.92 -8.85 -4.56
C PHE A 263 20.64 -7.99 -3.31
N TRP A 264 21.67 -7.73 -2.51
CA TRP A 264 21.50 -6.93 -1.30
C TRP A 264 21.23 -5.44 -1.58
N TYR A 265 21.76 -4.92 -2.70
CA TYR A 265 21.41 -3.56 -3.16
C TYR A 265 19.90 -3.43 -3.39
N VAL A 266 19.31 -4.39 -4.09
CA VAL A 266 17.86 -4.41 -4.37
C VAL A 266 17.07 -4.68 -3.09
N VAL A 267 17.35 -5.77 -2.38
CA VAL A 267 16.55 -6.21 -1.21
C VAL A 267 16.54 -5.18 -0.08
N LEU A 268 17.66 -4.50 0.17
CA LEU A 268 17.78 -3.51 1.24
C LEU A 268 17.42 -2.09 0.80
N GLY A 269 17.06 -1.88 -0.46
CA GLY A 269 16.68 -0.56 -0.96
C GLY A 269 17.81 0.47 -0.83
N GLN A 270 19.07 0.09 -1.06
CA GLN A 270 20.24 0.91 -0.75
C GLN A 270 20.22 2.27 -1.47
N GLN A 271 19.62 2.35 -2.66
CA GLN A 271 19.48 3.62 -3.39
C GLN A 271 18.67 4.68 -2.61
N PHE A 272 17.81 4.26 -1.68
CA PHE A 272 16.96 5.15 -0.89
C PHE A 272 17.56 5.50 0.47
N GLY A 273 18.76 5.03 0.78
CA GLY A 273 19.41 5.24 2.09
C GLY A 273 19.56 6.71 2.50
N GLY A 274 19.70 7.62 1.54
CA GLY A 274 19.78 9.06 1.75
C GLY A 274 18.43 9.79 1.85
N ALA A 275 17.30 9.10 1.60
CA ALA A 275 15.98 9.74 1.55
C ALA A 275 15.37 9.98 2.94
N VAL A 276 15.90 9.38 4.00
CA VAL A 276 15.47 9.62 5.38
C VAL A 276 16.19 10.87 5.90
N GLY A 277 15.48 12.00 5.92
CA GLY A 277 16.02 13.28 6.37
C GLY A 277 15.54 13.65 7.77
N GLY A 278 16.47 14.12 8.63
CA GLY A 278 16.20 14.77 9.92
C GLY A 278 15.04 14.18 10.73
N PRO A 279 15.10 12.92 11.22
CA PRO A 279 13.94 12.26 11.82
C PRO A 279 13.37 13.00 13.04
N PHE A 280 14.20 13.79 13.72
CA PHE A 280 13.81 14.63 14.87
C PHE A 280 13.76 16.13 14.54
N SER A 281 13.99 16.52 13.27
CA SER A 281 13.85 17.91 12.84
C SER A 281 12.39 18.24 12.56
N ASP A 282 12.02 19.51 12.77
CA ASP A 282 10.69 20.07 12.47
C ASP A 282 9.50 19.20 12.93
N LEU A 283 9.51 18.79 14.18
CA LEU A 283 8.45 17.95 14.75
C LEU A 283 7.07 18.65 14.69
N ALA A 284 7.05 19.98 14.81
CA ALA A 284 5.79 20.75 14.73
C ALA A 284 5.23 20.74 13.29
N GLY A 285 6.05 20.96 12.28
CA GLY A 285 5.65 20.88 10.88
C GLY A 285 5.17 19.48 10.50
N LYS A 286 5.90 18.44 10.92
CA LYS A 286 5.49 17.03 10.71
C LYS A 286 4.16 16.72 11.37
N ALA A 287 3.94 17.16 12.61
CA ALA A 287 2.67 17.00 13.30
C ALA A 287 1.53 17.74 12.57
N GLY A 288 1.77 18.97 12.11
CA GLY A 288 0.83 19.75 11.31
C GLY A 288 0.46 19.04 10.00
N ALA A 289 1.44 18.49 9.29
CA ALA A 289 1.22 17.71 8.06
C ALA A 289 0.38 16.44 8.32
N LEU A 290 0.63 15.72 9.42
CA LEU A 290 -0.17 14.56 9.82
C LEU A 290 -1.62 14.92 10.17
N VAL A 291 -1.85 16.05 10.86
CA VAL A 291 -3.19 16.55 11.15
C VAL A 291 -3.91 16.94 9.86
N SER A 292 -3.23 17.63 8.96
CA SER A 292 -3.77 18.00 7.64
C SER A 292 -4.13 16.76 6.83
N LEU A 293 -3.24 15.77 6.78
CA LEU A 293 -3.50 14.49 6.12
C LEU A 293 -4.72 13.78 6.73
N ALA A 294 -4.77 13.64 8.05
CA ALA A 294 -5.89 13.00 8.73
C ALA A 294 -7.21 13.73 8.42
N THR A 295 -7.21 15.06 8.41
CA THR A 295 -8.39 15.87 8.08
C THR A 295 -8.82 15.65 6.62
N ALA A 296 -7.87 15.60 5.70
CA ALA A 296 -8.16 15.32 4.29
C ALA A 296 -8.74 13.90 4.07
N GLN A 297 -8.29 12.91 4.87
CA GLN A 297 -8.75 11.54 4.75
C GLN A 297 -10.10 11.28 5.45
N PHE A 298 -10.35 11.89 6.60
CA PHE A 298 -11.46 11.54 7.50
C PHE A 298 -12.46 12.67 7.71
N GLY A 299 -12.18 13.89 7.21
CA GLY A 299 -13.00 15.05 7.50
C GLY A 299 -13.17 15.27 9.01
N PRO A 300 -14.38 15.50 9.52
CA PRO A 300 -14.62 15.76 10.95
C PRO A 300 -14.28 14.58 11.86
N LEU A 301 -14.24 13.34 11.35
CA LEU A 301 -13.86 12.16 12.14
C LEU A 301 -12.38 12.19 12.55
N ALA A 302 -11.53 12.98 11.89
CA ALA A 302 -10.12 13.12 12.25
C ALA A 302 -9.95 13.57 13.71
N ALA A 303 -10.77 14.49 14.17
CA ALA A 303 -10.74 14.99 15.56
C ALA A 303 -11.07 13.90 16.60
N LEU A 304 -11.77 12.84 16.19
CA LEU A 304 -12.14 11.73 17.08
C LEU A 304 -11.06 10.65 17.20
N ILE A 305 -10.03 10.64 16.33
CA ILE A 305 -9.02 9.59 16.31
C ILE A 305 -8.29 9.46 17.66
N PRO A 306 -7.79 10.54 18.31
CA PRO A 306 -7.12 10.44 19.60
C PRO A 306 -8.02 9.90 20.71
N ALA A 307 -9.28 10.38 20.78
CA ALA A 307 -10.27 9.89 21.75
C ALA A 307 -10.62 8.41 21.50
N SER A 308 -10.72 8.02 20.24
CA SER A 308 -10.96 6.61 19.86
C SER A 308 -9.80 5.73 20.28
N PHE A 309 -8.54 6.17 20.15
CA PHE A 309 -7.39 5.44 20.67
C PHE A 309 -7.48 5.19 22.19
N LEU A 310 -7.90 6.21 22.97
CA LEU A 310 -8.09 6.04 24.42
C LEU A 310 -9.16 4.98 24.73
N VAL A 311 -10.26 4.98 23.99
CA VAL A 311 -11.30 3.94 24.13
C VAL A 311 -10.72 2.55 23.82
N VAL A 312 -9.90 2.44 22.77
CA VAL A 312 -9.23 1.18 22.40
C VAL A 312 -8.24 0.76 23.48
N ALA A 313 -7.45 1.70 24.04
CA ALA A 313 -6.49 1.42 25.11
C ALA A 313 -7.17 0.87 26.38
N ILE A 314 -8.37 1.37 26.70
CA ILE A 314 -9.16 0.89 27.83
C ILE A 314 -9.82 -0.47 27.53
N ARG A 315 -10.42 -0.64 26.36
CA ARG A 315 -11.22 -1.84 26.06
C ARG A 315 -10.41 -3.00 25.47
N ARG A 316 -9.32 -2.70 24.78
CA ARG A 316 -8.48 -3.64 24.02
C ARG A 316 -6.98 -3.27 24.16
N PRO A 317 -6.40 -3.25 25.37
CA PRO A 317 -5.07 -2.69 25.63
C PRO A 317 -3.97 -3.36 24.79
N ARG A 318 -4.05 -4.67 24.54
CA ARG A 318 -3.07 -5.36 23.71
C ARG A 318 -3.16 -4.94 22.24
N TYR A 319 -4.38 -4.78 21.73
CA TYR A 319 -4.61 -4.28 20.37
C TYR A 319 -4.18 -2.82 20.24
N ALA A 320 -4.40 -1.99 21.26
CA ALA A 320 -3.90 -0.62 21.31
C ALA A 320 -2.37 -0.57 21.27
N LEU A 321 -1.70 -1.46 21.98
CA LEU A 321 -0.24 -1.58 21.98
C LEU A 321 0.29 -1.96 20.59
N LEU A 322 -0.29 -2.98 19.94
CA LEU A 322 0.03 -3.38 18.57
C LEU A 322 -0.11 -2.21 17.60
N THR A 323 -1.32 -1.66 17.53
CA THR A 323 -1.67 -0.69 16.50
C THR A 323 -1.15 0.71 16.79
N GLY A 324 -1.06 1.10 18.06
CA GLY A 324 -0.47 2.37 18.48
C GLY A 324 1.01 2.46 18.13
N MET A 325 1.80 1.41 18.48
CA MET A 325 3.21 1.35 18.12
C MET A 325 3.42 1.32 16.60
N SER A 326 2.65 0.48 15.89
CA SER A 326 2.74 0.40 14.42
C SER A 326 2.41 1.74 13.76
N LEU A 327 1.36 2.44 14.21
CA LEU A 327 0.97 3.74 13.69
C LEU A 327 2.08 4.78 13.93
N VAL A 328 2.57 4.89 15.17
CA VAL A 328 3.60 5.87 15.53
C VAL A 328 4.87 5.65 14.71
N VAL A 329 5.37 4.41 14.64
CA VAL A 329 6.60 4.09 13.91
C VAL A 329 6.43 4.37 12.42
N THR A 330 5.30 3.97 11.82
CA THR A 330 5.04 4.18 10.39
C THR A 330 4.86 5.66 10.05
N CYS A 331 4.07 6.41 10.84
CA CYS A 331 3.88 7.85 10.62
C CYS A 331 5.18 8.64 10.83
N TRP A 332 5.97 8.30 11.85
CA TRP A 332 7.26 8.94 12.09
C TRP A 332 8.24 8.70 10.93
N PHE A 333 8.32 7.47 10.43
CA PHE A 333 9.13 7.14 9.25
C PHE A 333 8.65 7.91 8.02
N ALA A 334 7.36 7.81 7.69
CA ALA A 334 6.79 8.45 6.50
C ALA A 334 6.95 9.97 6.52
N ALA A 335 6.75 10.62 7.69
CA ALA A 335 6.94 12.06 7.85
C ALA A 335 8.43 12.50 7.81
N SER A 336 9.38 11.55 7.86
CA SER A 336 10.81 11.80 7.79
C SER A 336 11.44 11.35 6.47
N TYR A 337 10.64 10.77 5.58
CA TYR A 337 11.10 10.22 4.31
C TYR A 337 10.78 11.20 3.17
N THR A 338 11.83 11.64 2.47
CA THR A 338 11.71 12.60 1.37
C THR A 338 11.68 11.84 0.04
N ASN A 339 10.49 11.49 -0.41
CA ASN A 339 10.27 10.86 -1.71
C ASN A 339 8.95 11.33 -2.31
N ALA A 340 8.80 11.17 -3.61
CA ALA A 340 7.53 11.38 -4.30
C ALA A 340 6.46 10.39 -3.79
N ASP A 341 5.20 10.78 -3.87
CA ASP A 341 4.04 9.93 -3.53
C ASP A 341 4.08 9.29 -2.14
N ILE A 342 4.68 9.94 -1.15
CA ILE A 342 4.79 9.48 0.23
C ILE A 342 3.44 9.16 0.88
N GLU A 343 2.35 9.70 0.36
CA GLU A 343 0.99 9.47 0.84
C GLU A 343 0.61 7.99 0.91
N ARG A 344 1.13 7.17 -0.01
CA ARG A 344 0.91 5.71 -0.05
C ARG A 344 1.36 5.00 1.23
N TYR A 345 2.35 5.55 1.95
CA TYR A 345 2.90 4.98 3.17
C TYR A 345 1.94 5.09 4.37
N TYR A 346 0.93 5.97 4.28
CA TYR A 346 -0.08 6.11 5.32
C TYR A 346 -1.27 5.16 5.20
N LEU A 347 -1.30 4.25 4.21
CA LEU A 347 -2.38 3.26 4.06
C LEU A 347 -2.57 2.39 5.31
N GLY A 348 -1.47 1.87 5.90
CA GLY A 348 -1.52 1.14 7.17
C GLY A 348 -2.05 1.97 8.34
N PRO A 349 -1.51 3.16 8.62
CA PRO A 349 -2.06 4.12 9.58
C PRO A 349 -3.55 4.45 9.37
N ILE A 350 -4.01 4.62 8.13
CA ILE A 350 -5.42 4.85 7.80
C ILE A 350 -6.29 3.67 8.25
N LEU A 351 -5.92 2.45 7.92
CA LEU A 351 -6.61 1.24 8.36
C LEU A 351 -6.68 1.14 9.90
N ILE A 352 -5.57 1.44 10.56
CA ILE A 352 -5.50 1.44 12.03
C ILE A 352 -6.46 2.48 12.62
N ALA A 353 -6.45 3.71 12.12
CA ALA A 353 -7.34 4.78 12.57
C ALA A 353 -8.83 4.40 12.38
N ILE A 354 -9.19 3.81 11.24
CA ILE A 354 -10.54 3.30 10.98
C ILE A 354 -10.92 2.22 12.00
N SER A 355 -10.01 1.31 12.33
CA SER A 355 -10.26 0.28 13.34
C SER A 355 -10.54 0.87 14.73
N TRP A 356 -9.82 1.94 15.11
CA TRP A 356 -10.04 2.65 16.37
C TRP A 356 -11.38 3.38 16.39
N LEU A 357 -11.71 4.12 15.35
CA LEU A 357 -13.02 4.78 15.20
C LEU A 357 -14.16 3.76 15.31
N ALA A 358 -14.03 2.62 14.64
CA ALA A 358 -15.05 1.57 14.66
C ALA A 358 -15.17 0.89 16.05
N ILE A 359 -14.09 0.68 16.78
CA ILE A 359 -14.13 0.15 18.14
C ILE A 359 -14.79 1.16 19.09
N ALA A 360 -14.48 2.45 18.95
CA ALA A 360 -15.11 3.51 19.73
C ALA A 360 -16.62 3.64 19.41
N ALA A 361 -16.97 3.55 18.13
CA ALA A 361 -18.36 3.50 17.67
C ALA A 361 -19.12 2.30 18.27
N ALA A 362 -18.52 1.12 18.27
CA ALA A 362 -19.10 -0.07 18.92
C ALA A 362 -19.24 0.10 20.44
N ALA A 363 -18.27 0.78 21.06
CA ALA A 363 -18.33 1.11 22.50
C ALA A 363 -19.49 2.05 22.83
N LEU A 364 -19.76 3.02 21.94
CA LEU A 364 -20.91 3.91 22.07
C LEU A 364 -22.23 3.12 21.98
N VAL A 365 -22.37 2.20 21.02
CA VAL A 365 -23.51 1.29 20.93
C VAL A 365 -23.71 0.51 22.23
N ASP A 366 -22.62 -0.07 22.77
CA ASP A 366 -22.69 -0.81 24.04
C ASP A 366 -23.14 0.08 25.22
N GLY A 367 -22.67 1.33 25.27
CA GLY A 367 -23.03 2.31 26.30
C GLY A 367 -24.50 2.71 26.24
N VAL A 368 -24.99 3.05 25.04
CA VAL A 368 -26.42 3.39 24.83
C VAL A 368 -27.32 2.22 25.20
N GLU A 369 -26.96 1.00 24.77
CA GLU A 369 -27.69 -0.21 25.13
C GLU A 369 -27.70 -0.46 26.64
N ALA A 370 -26.61 -0.15 27.35
CA ALA A 370 -26.54 -0.30 28.80
C ALA A 370 -27.44 0.72 29.52
N GLN A 371 -27.51 1.97 29.08
CA GLN A 371 -28.36 3.00 29.68
C GLN A 371 -29.85 2.73 29.46
N LEU A 372 -30.23 2.25 28.28
CA LEU A 372 -31.62 1.88 28.00
C LEU A 372 -32.11 0.72 28.90
N LEU A 373 -31.19 -0.17 29.36
CA LEU A 373 -31.53 -1.21 30.36
C LEU A 373 -31.84 -0.66 31.75
N VAL A 374 -31.21 0.43 32.14
CA VAL A 374 -31.43 1.04 33.48
C VAL A 374 -32.77 1.74 33.54
N ILE A 375 -33.29 2.23 32.42
CA ILE A 375 -34.55 2.94 32.33
C ILE A 375 -35.75 1.97 32.27
N GLU A 376 -35.59 0.79 31.66
CA GLU A 376 -36.61 -0.26 31.63
C GLU A 376 -36.49 -1.16 32.86
N TYR A 377 -37.48 -1.13 33.76
CA TYR A 377 -37.58 -1.90 35.00
C TYR A 377 -37.81 -3.41 34.78
N ASP A 378 -37.82 -3.86 33.51
CA ASP A 378 -38.05 -5.26 33.17
C ASP A 378 -36.75 -5.92 32.64
N PRO A 379 -36.21 -7.00 33.35
CA PRO A 379 -35.02 -7.70 32.92
C PRO A 379 -35.22 -8.65 31.72
N GLY A 380 -36.28 -8.50 30.95
CA GLY A 380 -36.55 -9.33 29.77
C GLY A 380 -35.52 -9.19 28.66
N PRO A 381 -35.40 -10.16 27.73
CA PRO A 381 -34.51 -10.05 26.57
C PRO A 381 -34.96 -8.88 25.68
N ARG A 382 -34.06 -7.96 25.39
CA ARG A 382 -34.31 -6.77 24.57
C ARG A 382 -34.93 -7.12 23.24
N PRO A 383 -35.84 -6.27 22.74
CA PRO A 383 -36.27 -6.39 21.36
C PRO A 383 -35.05 -6.32 20.43
N PRO A 384 -34.83 -7.28 19.54
CA PRO A 384 -33.70 -7.29 18.61
C PRO A 384 -33.66 -6.00 17.76
N LEU A 385 -34.78 -5.33 17.60
CA LEU A 385 -34.93 -4.10 16.85
C LEU A 385 -34.12 -2.92 17.43
N VAL A 386 -34.16 -2.69 18.76
CA VAL A 386 -33.41 -1.58 19.40
C VAL A 386 -31.88 -1.75 19.16
N ARG A 387 -31.36 -2.96 19.31
CA ARG A 387 -29.96 -3.25 19.02
C ARG A 387 -29.57 -2.98 17.57
N ILE A 388 -30.43 -3.37 16.65
CA ILE A 388 -30.22 -3.15 15.21
C ILE A 388 -30.25 -1.66 14.90
N LEU A 389 -31.27 -0.93 15.40
CA LEU A 389 -31.42 0.50 15.13
C LEU A 389 -30.25 1.32 15.71
N THR A 390 -29.84 1.08 16.96
CA THR A 390 -28.69 1.78 17.56
C THR A 390 -27.41 1.50 16.78
N SER A 391 -27.16 0.24 16.42
CA SER A 391 -26.00 -0.13 15.61
C SER A 391 -26.05 0.48 14.22
N LEU A 392 -27.24 0.59 13.60
CA LEU A 392 -27.43 1.20 12.29
C LEU A 392 -27.16 2.71 12.32
N VAL A 393 -27.72 3.42 13.31
CA VAL A 393 -27.50 4.88 13.45
C VAL A 393 -26.01 5.18 13.61
N VAL A 394 -25.32 4.46 14.51
CA VAL A 394 -23.89 4.67 14.74
C VAL A 394 -23.05 4.27 13.51
N ALA A 395 -23.43 3.22 12.79
CA ALA A 395 -22.77 2.82 11.55
C ALA A 395 -22.94 3.88 10.45
N VAL A 396 -24.14 4.44 10.31
CA VAL A 396 -24.41 5.54 9.37
C VAL A 396 -23.58 6.78 9.73
N VAL A 397 -23.56 7.20 11.00
CA VAL A 397 -22.76 8.34 11.46
C VAL A 397 -21.27 8.13 11.17
N LEU A 398 -20.75 6.89 11.33
CA LEU A 398 -19.36 6.56 11.05
C LEU A 398 -19.00 6.70 9.58
N VAL A 399 -19.88 6.30 8.66
CA VAL A 399 -19.56 6.31 7.22
C VAL A 399 -20.05 7.58 6.50
N ALA A 400 -21.01 8.29 7.06
CA ALA A 400 -21.65 9.43 6.42
C ALA A 400 -20.69 10.52 5.92
N PRO A 401 -19.65 10.95 6.67
CA PRO A 401 -18.72 11.97 6.16
C PRO A 401 -18.03 11.54 4.86
N ALA A 402 -17.62 10.27 4.76
CA ALA A 402 -16.98 9.74 3.55
C ALA A 402 -17.98 9.61 2.39
N VAL A 403 -19.22 9.19 2.66
CA VAL A 403 -20.30 9.12 1.64
C VAL A 403 -20.63 10.51 1.11
N ILE A 404 -20.73 11.51 1.99
CA ILE A 404 -20.99 12.90 1.61
C ILE A 404 -19.83 13.47 0.77
N ALA A 405 -18.59 13.13 1.12
CA ALA A 405 -17.41 13.56 0.39
C ALA A 405 -17.16 12.76 -0.92
N ALA A 406 -17.78 11.59 -1.10
CA ALA A 406 -17.50 10.69 -2.20
C ALA A 406 -17.61 11.33 -3.60
N PRO A 407 -18.58 12.21 -3.93
CA PRO A 407 -18.62 12.87 -5.23
C PRO A 407 -17.38 13.74 -5.49
N THR A 408 -16.94 14.52 -4.49
CA THR A 408 -15.74 15.36 -4.58
C THR A 408 -14.48 14.50 -4.62
N THR A 409 -14.39 13.48 -3.78
CA THR A 409 -13.28 12.52 -3.79
C THR A 409 -13.15 11.87 -5.16
N ARG A 410 -14.26 11.44 -5.76
CA ARG A 410 -14.25 10.85 -7.11
C ARG A 410 -13.61 11.77 -8.13
N LEU A 411 -13.93 13.06 -8.14
CA LEU A 411 -13.35 14.02 -9.10
C LEU A 411 -11.82 14.11 -8.99
N ILE A 412 -11.27 13.86 -7.79
CA ILE A 412 -9.82 13.93 -7.53
C ILE A 412 -9.12 12.62 -7.89
N VAL A 413 -9.79 11.47 -7.66
CA VAL A 413 -9.18 10.14 -7.83
C VAL A 413 -9.50 9.49 -9.18
N ASP A 414 -10.40 10.07 -9.97
CA ASP A 414 -10.86 9.48 -11.23
C ASP A 414 -9.77 9.56 -12.30
N GLN A 415 -9.32 8.40 -12.74
CA GLN A 415 -8.33 8.22 -13.80
C GLN A 415 -8.93 7.51 -15.03
N SER A 416 -10.25 7.32 -15.05
CA SER A 416 -10.93 6.50 -16.07
C SER A 416 -10.80 7.04 -17.50
N THR A 417 -10.39 8.30 -17.65
CA THR A 417 -10.17 8.95 -18.96
C THR A 417 -8.69 9.28 -19.21
N ASP A 418 -7.78 8.91 -18.31
CA ASP A 418 -6.36 9.20 -18.48
C ASP A 418 -5.72 8.20 -19.43
N THR A 419 -5.32 8.70 -20.61
CA THR A 419 -4.59 7.95 -21.65
C THR A 419 -3.24 8.58 -21.96
N LEU A 420 -2.81 9.60 -21.21
CA LEU A 420 -1.65 10.43 -21.52
C LEU A 420 -0.38 9.61 -21.75
N ALA A 421 -0.06 8.68 -20.85
CA ALA A 421 1.13 7.84 -20.97
C ALA A 421 1.07 6.90 -22.19
N ALA A 422 -0.10 6.32 -22.44
CA ALA A 422 -0.32 5.43 -23.58
C ALA A 422 -0.20 6.17 -24.92
N ASP A 423 -0.78 7.36 -25.02
CA ASP A 423 -0.76 8.16 -26.23
C ASP A 423 0.62 8.74 -26.50
N TRP A 424 1.29 9.28 -25.44
CA TRP A 424 2.64 9.79 -25.53
C TRP A 424 3.64 8.70 -25.96
N SER A 425 3.63 7.55 -25.31
CA SER A 425 4.58 6.47 -25.64
C SER A 425 4.39 5.93 -27.06
N ARG A 426 3.13 5.88 -27.53
CA ARG A 426 2.81 5.51 -28.92
C ARG A 426 3.32 6.55 -29.90
N TRP A 427 3.13 7.82 -29.61
CA TRP A 427 3.64 8.92 -30.42
C TRP A 427 5.17 8.92 -30.44
N ALA A 428 5.83 8.80 -29.30
CA ALA A 428 7.29 8.79 -29.21
C ALA A 428 7.92 7.68 -30.08
N PHE A 429 7.36 6.47 -30.05
CA PHE A 429 7.83 5.36 -30.88
C PHE A 429 7.50 5.51 -32.39
N ARG A 430 6.44 6.20 -32.74
CA ARG A 430 6.14 6.52 -34.15
C ARG A 430 7.03 7.62 -34.70
N THR A 431 7.44 8.56 -33.86
CA THR A 431 8.26 9.71 -34.21
C THR A 431 9.75 9.35 -34.29
N ALA A 432 10.21 8.47 -33.40
CA ALA A 432 11.60 8.02 -33.40
C ALA A 432 11.94 7.28 -34.71
N GLU A 433 13.03 7.72 -35.37
CA GLU A 433 13.55 7.09 -36.56
C GLU A 433 13.95 5.62 -36.30
N PRO A 434 14.07 4.76 -37.33
CA PRO A 434 14.58 3.40 -37.16
C PRO A 434 15.96 3.41 -36.50
N ASP A 435 16.20 2.38 -35.65
CA ASP A 435 17.44 2.19 -34.89
C ASP A 435 17.79 3.34 -33.91
N ALA A 436 16.85 4.19 -33.56
CA ALA A 436 17.10 5.35 -32.69
C ALA A 436 17.48 4.95 -31.26
N VAL A 437 18.21 5.85 -30.61
CA VAL A 437 18.48 5.80 -29.16
C VAL A 437 17.63 6.88 -28.47
N LEU A 438 16.75 6.49 -27.57
CA LEU A 438 15.97 7.38 -26.73
C LEU A 438 16.63 7.49 -25.37
N VAL A 439 17.27 8.61 -25.06
CA VAL A 439 17.87 8.90 -23.76
C VAL A 439 16.82 9.57 -22.89
N THR A 440 16.28 8.81 -21.95
CA THR A 440 15.11 9.19 -21.17
C THR A 440 15.46 9.35 -19.69
N TRP A 441 14.53 9.84 -18.92
CA TRP A 441 14.55 9.72 -17.48
C TRP A 441 13.40 8.83 -16.99
N TRP A 442 13.52 8.29 -15.78
CA TRP A 442 12.71 7.20 -15.23
C TRP A 442 11.23 7.23 -15.62
N GLY A 443 10.54 8.34 -15.33
CA GLY A 443 9.09 8.42 -15.52
C GLY A 443 8.63 8.16 -16.96
N TYR A 444 9.46 8.46 -17.95
CA TYR A 444 9.14 8.28 -19.37
C TYR A 444 9.70 6.99 -19.97
N SER A 445 10.67 6.37 -19.31
CA SER A 445 11.20 5.06 -19.73
C SER A 445 10.18 3.96 -19.52
N THR A 446 9.45 4.01 -18.42
CA THR A 446 8.55 2.93 -18.00
C THR A 446 7.45 2.60 -19.02
N PRO A 447 6.74 3.56 -19.65
CA PRO A 447 5.78 3.25 -20.69
C PRO A 447 6.44 2.78 -22.00
N LEU A 448 7.67 3.22 -22.30
CA LEU A 448 8.41 2.74 -23.46
C LEU A 448 8.85 1.28 -23.25
N TRP A 449 9.33 0.91 -22.08
CA TRP A 449 9.65 -0.49 -21.75
C TRP A 449 8.43 -1.39 -21.86
N TYR A 450 7.27 -0.93 -21.36
CA TYR A 450 6.04 -1.70 -21.51
C TYR A 450 5.75 -2.01 -22.99
N ARG A 451 5.85 -1.00 -23.88
CA ARG A 451 5.63 -1.21 -25.30
C ARG A 451 6.64 -2.17 -25.92
N GLN A 452 7.92 -2.05 -25.56
CA GLN A 452 8.96 -2.94 -26.10
C GLN A 452 8.84 -4.35 -25.59
N VAL A 453 8.75 -4.52 -24.27
CA VAL A 453 8.93 -5.81 -23.63
C VAL A 453 7.61 -6.58 -23.53
N VAL A 454 6.50 -5.89 -23.29
CA VAL A 454 5.19 -6.54 -23.12
C VAL A 454 4.43 -6.63 -24.44
N LEU A 455 4.47 -5.56 -25.26
CA LEU A 455 3.77 -5.52 -26.56
C LEU A 455 4.65 -5.93 -27.75
N GLY A 456 5.98 -6.03 -27.59
CA GLY A 456 6.91 -6.39 -28.66
C GLY A 456 7.11 -5.31 -29.72
N GLU A 457 6.81 -4.04 -29.40
CA GLU A 457 6.91 -2.92 -30.33
C GLU A 457 8.35 -2.34 -30.35
N ARG A 458 8.80 -1.89 -31.53
CA ARG A 458 10.04 -1.13 -31.71
C ARG A 458 11.27 -1.72 -31.01
N ALA A 459 11.53 -3.02 -31.22
CA ALA A 459 12.74 -3.68 -30.72
C ALA A 459 14.05 -3.12 -31.32
N ASP A 460 13.95 -2.36 -32.43
CA ASP A 460 15.03 -1.61 -33.06
C ASP A 460 15.49 -0.40 -32.23
N VAL A 461 14.61 0.22 -31.45
CA VAL A 461 14.89 1.43 -30.67
C VAL A 461 15.51 1.04 -29.33
N ARG A 462 16.61 1.70 -28.96
CA ARG A 462 17.24 1.51 -27.65
C ARG A 462 16.75 2.59 -26.67
N VAL A 463 16.05 2.20 -25.61
CA VAL A 463 15.67 3.09 -24.50
C VAL A 463 16.78 3.05 -23.45
N VAL A 464 17.38 4.20 -23.15
CA VAL A 464 18.46 4.36 -22.18
C VAL A 464 18.06 5.39 -21.14
N ASP A 465 17.75 4.97 -19.96
CA ASP A 465 17.46 5.86 -18.82
C ASP A 465 18.65 5.95 -17.85
N ASP A 466 18.48 6.68 -16.75
CA ASP A 466 19.54 6.86 -15.76
C ASP A 466 19.93 5.54 -15.09
N ARG A 467 18.98 4.59 -14.92
CA ARG A 467 19.24 3.26 -14.41
C ARG A 467 20.05 2.43 -15.41
N THR A 468 19.62 2.36 -16.67
CA THR A 468 20.33 1.61 -17.72
C THR A 468 21.76 2.13 -17.85
N ARG A 469 21.97 3.44 -17.75
CA ARG A 469 23.32 4.02 -17.77
C ARG A 469 24.20 3.51 -16.63
N LEU A 470 23.64 3.44 -15.41
CA LEU A 470 24.37 2.96 -14.24
C LEU A 470 24.65 1.46 -14.31
N ASP A 471 23.65 0.67 -14.65
CA ASP A 471 23.74 -0.80 -14.69
C ASP A 471 24.69 -1.28 -15.81
N GLU A 472 24.70 -0.60 -16.96
CA GLU A 472 25.57 -0.93 -18.09
C GLU A 472 26.90 -0.14 -18.12
N GLY A 473 27.12 0.76 -17.17
CA GLY A 473 28.36 1.57 -17.10
C GLY A 473 28.54 2.52 -18.27
N LEU A 474 27.44 3.10 -18.82
CA LEU A 474 27.47 3.94 -20.03
C LEU A 474 27.93 5.38 -19.80
N GLY A 475 28.28 5.73 -18.58
CA GLY A 475 28.72 7.08 -18.23
C GLY A 475 27.59 8.11 -18.09
N SER A 476 27.88 9.37 -18.44
CA SER A 476 26.92 10.47 -18.42
C SER A 476 25.96 10.44 -19.61
N VAL A 477 24.92 11.28 -19.60
CA VAL A 477 24.05 11.46 -20.77
C VAL A 477 24.87 11.94 -21.98
N ASP A 478 25.83 12.83 -21.75
CA ASP A 478 26.72 13.34 -22.80
C ASP A 478 27.57 12.21 -23.41
N ASP A 479 28.06 11.26 -22.59
CA ASP A 479 28.79 10.10 -23.09
C ASP A 479 27.91 9.19 -23.96
N VAL A 480 26.66 8.98 -23.59
CA VAL A 480 25.68 8.21 -24.39
C VAL A 480 25.40 8.91 -25.72
N ILE A 481 25.25 10.24 -25.72
CA ILE A 481 25.07 11.01 -26.97
C ILE A 481 26.29 10.86 -27.86
N ARG A 482 27.51 11.09 -27.34
CA ARG A 482 28.77 10.99 -28.09
C ARG A 482 28.98 9.62 -28.70
N ALA A 483 28.62 8.57 -27.98
CA ALA A 483 28.79 7.18 -28.43
C ALA A 483 27.85 6.81 -29.59
N ASN A 484 26.74 7.53 -29.78
CA ASN A 484 25.70 7.16 -30.72
C ASN A 484 25.49 8.20 -31.85
N VAL A 485 25.72 9.50 -31.60
CA VAL A 485 25.51 10.56 -32.60
C VAL A 485 26.42 10.34 -33.83
N GLY A 486 25.85 10.42 -35.02
CA GLY A 486 26.57 10.15 -36.30
C GLY A 486 26.46 8.69 -36.78
N SER A 487 26.14 7.74 -35.91
CA SER A 487 25.86 6.33 -36.28
C SER A 487 24.39 5.97 -36.18
N ARG A 488 23.67 6.56 -35.22
CA ARG A 488 22.25 6.32 -34.95
C ARG A 488 21.55 7.65 -34.64
N PRO A 489 20.23 7.79 -34.93
CA PRO A 489 19.45 8.92 -34.46
C PRO A 489 19.37 8.91 -32.91
N VAL A 490 19.61 10.05 -32.27
CA VAL A 490 19.55 10.22 -30.84
C VAL A 490 18.46 11.22 -30.48
N TYR A 491 17.58 10.83 -29.58
CA TYR A 491 16.52 11.68 -29.04
C TYR A 491 16.64 11.74 -27.52
N LEU A 492 16.37 12.91 -26.95
CA LEU A 492 16.35 13.12 -25.51
C LEU A 492 14.93 13.34 -25.02
N VAL A 493 14.62 12.74 -23.87
CA VAL A 493 13.40 12.97 -23.08
C VAL A 493 13.88 13.32 -21.69
N ARG A 494 14.20 14.61 -21.45
CA ARG A 494 14.87 15.08 -20.24
C ARG A 494 14.07 16.19 -19.56
N ARG A 495 14.35 16.45 -18.29
CA ARG A 495 13.83 17.60 -17.55
C ARG A 495 14.52 18.88 -17.99
N ASP A 496 13.87 20.03 -17.84
CA ASP A 496 14.43 21.32 -18.21
C ASP A 496 15.74 21.63 -17.49
N GLU A 497 15.86 21.24 -16.23
CA GLU A 497 17.08 21.40 -15.43
C GLU A 497 18.28 20.60 -15.95
N ASP A 498 18.05 19.46 -16.61
CA ASP A 498 19.09 18.64 -17.23
C ASP A 498 19.48 19.19 -18.61
N LEU A 499 18.56 19.88 -19.30
CA LEU A 499 18.72 20.34 -20.67
C LEU A 499 19.73 21.47 -20.79
N ALA A 500 19.75 22.42 -19.86
CA ALA A 500 20.64 23.59 -19.91
C ALA A 500 22.14 23.19 -20.04
N ALA A 501 22.52 22.08 -19.39
CA ALA A 501 23.88 21.55 -19.49
C ALA A 501 24.16 20.93 -20.86
N LEU A 502 23.17 20.31 -21.50
CA LEU A 502 23.31 19.63 -22.79
C LEU A 502 23.25 20.61 -23.95
N GLU A 503 22.44 21.67 -23.86
CA GLU A 503 22.32 22.72 -24.90
C GLU A 503 23.63 23.48 -25.12
N GLY A 504 24.50 23.54 -24.12
CA GLY A 504 25.84 24.11 -24.28
C GLY A 504 26.74 23.32 -25.23
N GLY A 505 26.56 22.02 -25.32
CA GLY A 505 27.38 21.11 -26.14
C GLY A 505 26.72 20.62 -27.45
N TRP A 506 25.39 20.64 -27.52
CA TRP A 506 24.64 20.00 -28.58
C TRP A 506 23.62 20.93 -29.23
N LEU A 507 23.41 20.76 -30.53
CA LEU A 507 22.29 21.34 -31.27
C LEU A 507 21.11 20.39 -31.16
N LEU A 508 20.01 20.87 -30.56
CA LEU A 508 18.79 20.12 -30.32
C LEU A 508 17.67 20.68 -31.21
N ASP A 509 16.96 19.79 -31.90
CA ASP A 509 15.75 20.10 -32.65
C ASP A 509 14.54 19.59 -31.85
N VAL A 510 13.58 20.46 -31.59
CA VAL A 510 12.41 20.18 -30.78
C VAL A 510 11.33 19.56 -31.66
N VAL A 511 10.96 18.31 -31.35
CA VAL A 511 9.81 17.64 -31.95
C VAL A 511 8.67 17.70 -30.96
N PRO A 512 7.65 18.58 -31.18
CA PRO A 512 6.60 18.80 -30.19
C PRO A 512 5.68 17.57 -30.07
N ASP A 513 5.31 17.25 -28.84
CA ASP A 513 4.29 16.25 -28.54
C ASP A 513 2.90 16.86 -28.77
N PRO A 514 2.05 16.29 -29.65
CA PRO A 514 0.68 16.77 -29.86
C PRO A 514 -0.19 16.74 -28.58
N GLY A 515 0.12 15.85 -27.64
CA GLY A 515 -0.56 15.74 -26.33
C GLY A 515 -0.05 16.75 -25.29
N GLY A 516 1.06 17.45 -25.58
CA GLY A 516 1.65 18.47 -24.70
C GLY A 516 2.28 17.92 -23.42
N LEU A 517 2.50 16.59 -23.32
CA LEU A 517 3.08 15.98 -22.12
C LEU A 517 4.59 16.19 -22.06
N GLN A 518 5.33 15.78 -23.11
CA GLN A 518 6.79 15.90 -23.17
C GLN A 518 7.29 15.82 -24.62
N PRO A 519 8.02 16.81 -25.15
CA PRO A 519 8.60 16.76 -26.49
C PRO A 519 9.75 15.76 -26.57
N LEU A 520 10.07 15.31 -27.80
CA LEU A 520 11.34 14.68 -28.09
C LEU A 520 12.33 15.75 -28.59
N LEU A 521 13.55 15.70 -28.11
CA LEU A 521 14.63 16.59 -28.56
C LEU A 521 15.60 15.76 -29.40
N ARG A 522 15.58 15.96 -30.71
CA ARG A 522 16.49 15.29 -31.62
C ARG A 522 17.87 15.94 -31.55
N VAL A 523 18.89 15.16 -31.31
CA VAL A 523 20.27 15.62 -31.34
C VAL A 523 20.72 15.72 -32.81
N VAL A 524 20.96 16.93 -33.27
CA VAL A 524 21.38 17.19 -34.68
C VAL A 524 22.88 17.05 -34.83
N GLY A 525 23.65 17.50 -33.82
CA GLY A 525 25.11 17.45 -33.87
C GLY A 525 25.75 18.28 -32.75
N PRO A 526 27.09 18.26 -32.64
CA PRO A 526 27.78 19.09 -31.67
C PRO A 526 27.64 20.58 -32.00
N ARG A 527 27.52 21.42 -30.97
CA ARG A 527 27.54 22.87 -31.12
C ARG A 527 28.97 23.36 -31.37
N ALA A 528 29.20 24.16 -32.40
CA ALA A 528 30.51 24.75 -32.63
C ALA A 528 30.93 25.66 -31.46
N ALA A 529 32.16 25.54 -30.98
CA ALA A 529 32.70 26.39 -29.94
C ALA A 529 32.67 27.86 -30.42
N GLY A 530 31.79 28.70 -29.84
CA GLY A 530 31.68 30.13 -30.17
C GLY A 530 30.28 30.64 -30.51
N GLY A 531 29.27 29.83 -30.68
CA GLY A 531 27.88 30.24 -30.89
C GLY A 531 27.18 30.50 -29.53
N GLY A 532 26.78 31.74 -29.26
CA GLY A 532 25.93 32.09 -28.12
C GLY A 532 24.58 31.37 -28.12
N PRO A 533 23.81 31.38 -27.04
CA PRO A 533 22.54 30.68 -26.94
C PRO A 533 21.59 31.12 -28.03
N GLY A 534 21.28 30.22 -28.97
CA GLY A 534 20.30 30.47 -29.99
C GLY A 534 18.92 30.54 -29.34
N THR A 535 18.25 31.68 -29.55
CA THR A 535 16.83 31.86 -29.21
C THR A 535 16.02 30.73 -29.86
N ILE A 536 15.38 29.93 -29.03
CA ILE A 536 14.33 29.01 -29.48
C ILE A 536 13.20 29.90 -30.00
N ALA A 537 12.91 29.84 -31.30
CA ALA A 537 11.74 30.51 -31.88
C ALA A 537 10.47 29.82 -31.34
N PRO A 538 9.40 30.60 -31.05
CA PRO A 538 8.18 30.13 -30.44
C PRO A 538 7.40 29.11 -31.28
#